data_d309cea4470f979e7d08e610f1ebf15e
#
_entry.id   d309cea4470f979e7d08e610f1ebf15e
#
_cell.length_a   1.000
_cell.length_b   1.000
_cell.length_c   1.000
_cell.angle_alpha   90.00
_cell.angle_beta   90.00
_cell.angle_gamma   90.00
#
_symmetry.space_group_name_H-M   'P 1'
#
loop_
_entity.id
_entity.type
_entity.pdbx_description
1 polymer ?
#
loop_
_entity_poly.entity_id
_entity_poly.type
_entity_poly.pdbx_seq_one_letter_code
_entity_poly.pdbx_strand_id
1 'polypeptide(L)'
;MAEATSNMLNYADTKMKASSSKSYRVKIPSSNGTNFTMNQTIDIDLPANVRNTYLDFASSYLSFNLTNNDGDAIALPGQGAYALIKKLECVVGSQTLFSTDNYNQLVDMLLDQDTNASYKNGVGRVLFGSSTAKFTGFAIAAGAIKSIALPLVGNILYNSEKYIPLHSAEKIRLKLTLDTAALATIGAATDAEIAISDVNFVCYFVEIDEEVQQMIDAQTGGIYSIVADNYSHASNSMANNASQVTVQTGFSYGSLNRVLLAFNPTVSRIAARNSFCRSQSRLLEASVLVNGQKVPARPVKDITISTGSLGGAEPLAELLIADKALHSFSHASSFNVTSADA
;
A
#
# COMPACT_ATOMS: atom_id res chain seq x y z
N MET A 1 -14.71 -46.66 26.25
CA MET A 1 -15.19 -45.93 25.05
C MET A 1 -15.61 -44.56 25.50
N ALA A 2 -14.80 -43.53 25.24
CA ALA A 2 -15.21 -42.13 25.45
C ALA A 2 -16.09 -41.75 24.27
N GLU A 3 -17.39 -41.63 24.51
CA GLU A 3 -18.32 -41.09 23.54
C GLU A 3 -17.93 -39.65 23.28
N ALA A 4 -17.56 -39.34 22.05
CA ALA A 4 -17.38 -37.96 21.60
C ALA A 4 -18.76 -37.28 21.61
N THR A 5 -19.06 -36.57 22.69
CA THR A 5 -20.20 -35.66 22.73
C THR A 5 -20.10 -34.67 21.59
N SER A 6 -21.13 -34.55 20.79
CA SER A 6 -21.23 -33.56 19.72
C SER A 6 -20.91 -32.17 20.29
N ASN A 7 -20.07 -31.38 19.61
CA ASN A 7 -19.75 -30.01 20.01
C ASN A 7 -21.01 -29.14 20.23
N MET A 8 -22.15 -29.53 19.65
CA MET A 8 -23.45 -28.85 19.87
C MET A 8 -24.07 -29.12 21.24
N LEU A 9 -23.61 -30.16 21.96
CA LEU A 9 -24.11 -30.54 23.28
C LEU A 9 -23.09 -30.22 24.39
N ASN A 10 -21.95 -29.65 24.05
CA ASN A 10 -20.94 -29.27 25.00
C ASN A 10 -21.20 -27.85 25.55
N TYR A 11 -22.09 -27.73 26.51
CA TYR A 11 -22.40 -26.49 27.21
C TYR A 11 -21.30 -26.06 28.18
N ALA A 12 -20.27 -26.89 28.40
CA ALA A 12 -19.11 -26.56 29.19
C ALA A 12 -18.07 -25.72 28.42
N ASP A 13 -18.12 -25.71 27.12
CA ASP A 13 -17.44 -24.68 26.30
C ASP A 13 -18.15 -23.35 26.54
N THR A 14 -17.84 -22.73 27.64
CA THR A 14 -18.16 -21.33 27.86
C THR A 14 -17.46 -20.55 26.77
N LYS A 15 -18.16 -20.27 25.66
CA LYS A 15 -17.80 -19.17 24.78
C LYS A 15 -17.54 -18.00 25.70
N MET A 16 -16.31 -17.49 25.75
CA MET A 16 -15.98 -16.31 26.51
C MET A 16 -17.12 -15.32 26.34
N LYS A 17 -17.75 -14.91 27.44
CA LYS A 17 -18.79 -13.91 27.42
C LYS A 17 -18.22 -12.72 26.67
N ALA A 18 -18.86 -12.29 25.59
CA ALA A 18 -18.35 -11.18 24.81
C ALA A 18 -18.04 -10.03 25.77
N SER A 19 -16.80 -9.60 25.82
CA SER A 19 -16.42 -8.48 26.66
C SER A 19 -17.23 -7.27 26.23
N SER A 20 -17.70 -6.47 27.19
CA SER A 20 -18.32 -5.21 26.88
C SER A 20 -17.31 -4.34 26.14
N SER A 21 -17.62 -4.02 24.91
CA SER A 21 -16.77 -3.19 24.06
C SER A 21 -17.63 -2.21 23.27
N LYS A 22 -17.07 -1.04 23.04
CA LYS A 22 -17.71 0.01 22.27
C LYS A 22 -16.79 0.38 21.11
N SER A 23 -17.30 0.34 19.88
CA SER A 23 -16.58 0.86 18.73
C SER A 23 -17.20 2.15 18.24
N TYR A 24 -16.36 3.11 17.84
CA TYR A 24 -16.77 4.40 17.35
C TYR A 24 -15.78 4.96 16.35
N ARG A 25 -16.28 5.86 15.51
CA ARG A 25 -15.52 6.51 14.45
C ARG A 25 -15.20 7.97 14.80
N VAL A 26 -13.96 8.37 14.61
CA VAL A 26 -13.51 9.74 14.80
C VAL A 26 -12.79 10.23 13.56
N LYS A 27 -13.03 11.47 13.15
CA LYS A 27 -12.28 12.15 12.11
C LYS A 27 -11.20 13.02 12.76
N ILE A 28 -9.95 12.80 12.36
CA ILE A 28 -8.79 13.54 12.86
C ILE A 28 -8.27 14.39 11.70
N PRO A 29 -8.34 15.72 11.77
CA PRO A 29 -7.86 16.60 10.72
C PRO A 29 -6.31 16.60 10.67
N SER A 30 -5.78 17.02 9.54
CA SER A 30 -4.35 17.31 9.40
C SER A 30 -3.90 18.39 10.40
N SER A 31 -2.70 18.22 10.96
CA SER A 31 -2.17 19.11 12.01
C SER A 31 -1.45 20.34 11.46
N ASN A 32 -1.01 20.29 10.20
CA ASN A 32 -0.18 21.33 9.58
C ASN A 32 -0.90 22.19 8.52
N GLY A 33 -2.22 22.02 8.34
CA GLY A 33 -3.00 22.82 7.40
C GLY A 33 -4.32 22.17 7.02
N THR A 34 -5.15 22.88 6.28
CA THR A 34 -6.45 22.40 5.79
C THR A 34 -6.48 22.21 4.28
N ASN A 35 -5.63 22.97 3.57
CA ASN A 35 -5.52 22.94 2.11
C ASN A 35 -4.07 22.71 1.72
N PHE A 36 -3.87 21.84 0.78
CA PHE A 36 -2.56 21.44 0.28
C PHE A 36 -2.56 21.46 -1.25
N THR A 37 -1.40 21.74 -1.81
CA THR A 37 -1.12 21.55 -3.23
C THR A 37 -0.13 20.39 -3.40
N MET A 38 0.10 19.98 -4.62
CA MET A 38 1.07 18.91 -4.89
C MET A 38 2.46 19.30 -4.41
N ASN A 39 3.33 18.32 -4.18
CA ASN A 39 4.68 18.46 -3.64
C ASN A 39 4.76 19.01 -2.19
N GLN A 40 3.66 18.98 -1.44
CA GLN A 40 3.61 19.35 -0.02
C GLN A 40 3.52 18.09 0.87
N THR A 41 3.77 18.30 2.16
CA THR A 41 3.64 17.23 3.17
C THR A 41 2.42 17.49 4.04
N ILE A 42 1.65 16.44 4.30
CA ILE A 42 0.48 16.42 5.17
C ILE A 42 0.86 15.66 6.43
N ASP A 43 0.71 16.28 7.58
CA ASP A 43 0.96 15.68 8.89
C ASP A 43 -0.37 15.42 9.59
N ILE A 44 -0.54 14.21 10.14
CA ILE A 44 -1.73 13.81 10.90
C ILE A 44 -1.27 13.21 12.22
N ASP A 45 -1.67 13.83 13.31
CA ASP A 45 -1.33 13.40 14.66
C ASP A 45 -2.47 12.57 15.25
N LEU A 46 -2.22 11.28 15.48
CA LEU A 46 -3.19 10.40 16.13
C LEU A 46 -3.16 10.60 17.65
N PRO A 47 -4.30 10.43 18.34
CA PRO A 47 -4.36 10.56 19.79
C PRO A 47 -3.48 9.49 20.47
N ALA A 48 -2.83 9.87 21.55
CA ALA A 48 -2.02 9.01 22.39
C ALA A 48 -2.53 9.02 23.82
N ASN A 49 -2.14 8.03 24.61
CA ASN A 49 -2.51 7.88 26.01
C ASN A 49 -4.04 7.86 26.26
N VAL A 50 -4.80 7.31 25.31
CA VAL A 50 -6.25 7.14 25.46
C VAL A 50 -6.52 5.84 26.19
N ARG A 51 -7.09 5.95 27.39
CA ARG A 51 -7.32 4.81 28.30
C ARG A 51 -8.22 3.76 27.65
N ASN A 52 -7.85 2.50 27.77
CA ASN A 52 -8.62 1.32 27.33
C ASN A 52 -9.04 1.35 25.85
N THR A 53 -8.34 2.14 25.04
CA THR A 53 -8.71 2.35 23.62
C THR A 53 -7.67 1.78 22.68
N TYR A 54 -8.15 1.10 21.68
CA TYR A 54 -7.39 0.49 20.61
C TYR A 54 -7.78 1.11 19.27
N LEU A 55 -6.80 1.25 18.38
CA LEU A 55 -7.02 1.71 17.00
C LEU A 55 -7.09 0.51 16.07
N ASP A 56 -8.20 0.38 15.34
CA ASP A 56 -8.32 -0.49 14.18
C ASP A 56 -7.81 0.25 12.93
N PHE A 57 -6.52 0.09 12.64
CA PHE A 57 -5.91 0.78 11.51
C PHE A 57 -6.36 0.21 10.17
N ALA A 58 -6.63 -1.10 10.11
CA ALA A 58 -7.06 -1.76 8.87
C ALA A 58 -8.42 -1.26 8.37
N SER A 59 -9.33 -0.90 9.28
CA SER A 59 -10.62 -0.30 8.95
C SER A 59 -10.56 1.22 8.81
N SER A 60 -9.43 1.85 9.16
CA SER A 60 -9.25 3.30 9.08
C SER A 60 -8.79 3.73 7.70
N TYR A 61 -9.11 4.95 7.30
CA TYR A 61 -8.78 5.47 5.97
C TYR A 61 -8.55 6.98 5.97
N LEU A 62 -7.78 7.44 5.00
CA LEU A 62 -7.59 8.86 4.70
C LEU A 62 -8.77 9.36 3.86
N SER A 63 -9.39 10.46 4.26
CA SER A 63 -10.47 11.12 3.52
C SER A 63 -10.05 12.54 3.15
N PHE A 64 -10.26 12.93 1.90
CA PHE A 64 -9.99 14.27 1.42
C PHE A 64 -10.75 14.57 0.12
N ASN A 65 -10.82 15.83 -0.25
CA ASN A 65 -11.35 16.29 -1.51
C ASN A 65 -10.22 16.70 -2.45
N LEU A 66 -10.19 16.14 -3.63
CA LEU A 66 -9.28 16.48 -4.72
C LEU A 66 -9.99 17.41 -5.69
N THR A 67 -9.47 18.61 -5.90
CA THR A 67 -10.01 19.62 -6.80
C THR A 67 -9.05 19.81 -7.98
N ASN A 68 -9.58 19.75 -9.17
CA ASN A 68 -8.86 20.12 -10.39
C ASN A 68 -9.14 21.58 -10.70
N ASN A 69 -8.18 22.47 -10.46
CA ASN A 69 -8.25 23.89 -10.81
C ASN A 69 -7.60 24.22 -12.16
N ASP A 70 -7.11 23.20 -12.88
CA ASP A 70 -6.62 23.36 -14.26
C ASP A 70 -7.80 23.68 -15.19
N GLY A 71 -7.53 24.44 -16.24
CA GLY A 71 -8.49 24.72 -17.31
C GLY A 71 -8.90 23.50 -18.13
N ASP A 72 -8.12 22.44 -18.07
CA ASP A 72 -8.33 21.17 -18.77
C ASP A 72 -8.65 20.00 -17.82
N ALA A 73 -9.19 18.93 -18.37
CA ALA A 73 -9.41 17.72 -17.61
C ALA A 73 -8.08 17.01 -17.29
N ILE A 74 -7.93 16.59 -16.05
CA ILE A 74 -6.85 15.69 -15.65
C ILE A 74 -7.39 14.27 -15.44
N ALA A 75 -6.50 13.27 -15.33
CA ALA A 75 -6.92 11.94 -14.93
C ALA A 75 -5.99 11.38 -13.85
N LEU A 76 -6.58 10.63 -12.92
CA LEU A 76 -5.84 9.79 -11.99
C LEU A 76 -5.46 8.48 -12.70
N PRO A 77 -4.22 8.01 -12.59
CA PRO A 77 -3.77 6.77 -13.22
C PRO A 77 -4.44 5.53 -12.63
N GLY A 78 -4.03 4.34 -13.07
CA GLY A 78 -4.65 3.08 -12.69
C GLY A 78 -4.80 2.83 -11.18
N GLN A 79 -3.82 3.25 -10.37
CA GLN A 79 -3.87 3.17 -8.91
C GLN A 79 -4.75 4.27 -8.27
N GLY A 80 -5.31 5.19 -9.06
CA GLY A 80 -6.15 6.27 -8.55
C GLY A 80 -5.39 7.25 -7.67
N ALA A 81 -6.02 7.69 -6.58
CA ALA A 81 -5.48 8.70 -5.67
C ALA A 81 -4.19 8.26 -4.94
N TYR A 82 -3.83 6.98 -4.94
CA TYR A 82 -2.53 6.56 -4.41
C TYR A 82 -1.36 7.17 -5.20
N ALA A 83 -1.57 7.52 -6.46
CA ALA A 83 -0.57 8.21 -7.27
C ALA A 83 -0.14 9.55 -6.69
N LEU A 84 -1.00 10.19 -5.91
CA LEU A 84 -0.73 11.50 -5.29
C LEU A 84 0.30 11.41 -4.16
N ILE A 85 0.49 10.23 -3.54
CA ILE A 85 1.33 10.06 -2.36
C ILE A 85 2.67 9.46 -2.76
N LYS A 86 3.72 10.27 -2.77
CA LYS A 86 5.09 9.83 -3.05
C LYS A 86 5.70 9.04 -1.91
N LYS A 87 5.50 9.53 -0.68
CA LYS A 87 6.12 8.95 0.51
C LYS A 87 5.13 8.85 1.65
N LEU A 88 5.14 7.70 2.33
CA LEU A 88 4.38 7.48 3.55
C LEU A 88 5.34 7.15 4.69
N GLU A 89 5.25 7.92 5.78
CA GLU A 89 6.06 7.71 6.99
C GLU A 89 5.15 7.64 8.21
N CYS A 90 5.54 6.84 9.17
CA CYS A 90 4.94 6.81 10.49
C CYS A 90 6.01 7.03 11.55
N VAL A 91 5.81 8.03 12.37
CA VAL A 91 6.69 8.36 13.49
C VAL A 91 5.93 8.13 14.79
N VAL A 92 6.52 7.36 15.70
CA VAL A 92 5.97 7.07 17.03
C VAL A 92 6.90 7.71 18.05
N GLY A 93 6.41 8.73 18.73
CA GLY A 93 7.26 9.54 19.62
C GLY A 93 8.42 10.21 18.86
N SER A 94 9.63 9.74 19.10
CA SER A 94 10.86 10.22 18.44
C SER A 94 11.41 9.25 17.38
N GLN A 95 10.79 8.07 17.21
CA GLN A 95 11.31 7.03 16.34
C GLN A 95 10.44 6.88 15.08
N THR A 96 11.10 6.70 13.94
CA THR A 96 10.40 6.35 12.70
C THR A 96 10.11 4.85 12.70
N LEU A 97 8.83 4.49 12.77
CA LEU A 97 8.38 3.11 12.73
C LEU A 97 8.56 2.52 11.32
N PHE A 98 8.14 3.27 10.32
CA PHE A 98 8.39 2.93 8.91
C PHE A 98 8.45 4.20 8.05
N SER A 99 9.16 4.08 6.94
CA SER A 99 9.27 5.11 5.91
C SER A 99 9.36 4.42 4.55
N THR A 100 8.35 4.64 3.72
CA THR A 100 8.24 4.01 2.40
C THR A 100 8.28 5.10 1.33
N ASP A 101 9.41 5.22 0.64
CA ASP A 101 9.56 6.08 -0.53
C ASP A 101 8.95 5.41 -1.76
N ASN A 102 8.52 6.22 -2.74
CA ASN A 102 7.78 5.75 -3.91
C ASN A 102 6.57 4.87 -3.55
N TYR A 103 5.85 5.29 -2.52
CA TYR A 103 4.67 4.60 -2.01
C TYR A 103 3.61 4.41 -3.11
N ASN A 104 3.45 5.38 -4.00
CA ASN A 104 2.58 5.29 -5.18
C ASN A 104 2.91 4.10 -6.08
N GLN A 105 4.20 3.80 -6.29
CA GLN A 105 4.62 2.65 -7.10
C GLN A 105 4.41 1.32 -6.37
N LEU A 106 4.71 1.29 -5.08
CA LEU A 106 4.44 0.11 -4.26
C LEU A 106 2.97 -0.27 -4.32
N VAL A 107 2.07 0.71 -4.09
CA VAL A 107 0.64 0.43 -4.10
C VAL A 107 0.13 0.05 -5.49
N ASP A 108 0.67 0.62 -6.57
CA ASP A 108 0.33 0.17 -7.93
C ASP A 108 0.65 -1.32 -8.13
N MET A 109 1.82 -1.77 -7.66
CA MET A 109 2.19 -3.19 -7.72
C MET A 109 1.28 -4.07 -6.86
N LEU A 110 0.96 -3.64 -5.63
CA LEU A 110 0.07 -4.37 -4.74
C LEU A 110 -1.36 -4.46 -5.31
N LEU A 111 -1.88 -3.37 -5.86
CA LEU A 111 -3.19 -3.38 -6.50
C LEU A 111 -3.25 -4.26 -7.74
N ASP A 112 -2.17 -4.35 -8.50
CA ASP A 112 -2.10 -5.29 -9.64
C ASP A 112 -2.10 -6.73 -9.18
N GLN A 113 -1.47 -7.01 -8.05
CA GLN A 113 -1.32 -8.35 -7.47
C GLN A 113 -2.59 -8.79 -6.73
N ASP A 114 -3.14 -7.94 -5.87
CA ASP A 114 -4.17 -8.32 -4.88
C ASP A 114 -5.60 -8.01 -5.36
N THR A 115 -5.78 -7.24 -6.46
CA THR A 115 -7.11 -6.82 -6.90
C THR A 115 -7.42 -7.21 -8.34
N ASN A 116 -8.69 -7.44 -8.62
CA ASN A 116 -9.17 -7.76 -9.96
C ASN A 116 -9.74 -6.51 -10.69
N ALA A 117 -10.01 -6.69 -11.99
CA ALA A 117 -10.58 -5.65 -12.83
C ALA A 117 -11.93 -5.13 -12.32
N SER A 118 -12.75 -6.01 -11.76
CA SER A 118 -14.07 -5.63 -11.21
C SER A 118 -13.93 -4.72 -9.99
N TYR A 119 -12.96 -5.00 -9.10
CA TYR A 119 -12.66 -4.13 -7.98
C TYR A 119 -12.17 -2.75 -8.45
N LYS A 120 -11.19 -2.71 -9.37
CA LYS A 120 -10.62 -1.45 -9.88
C LYS A 120 -11.66 -0.56 -10.55
N ASN A 121 -12.53 -1.14 -11.38
CA ASN A 121 -13.58 -0.38 -12.09
C ASN A 121 -14.85 -0.18 -11.28
N GLY A 122 -15.04 -0.92 -10.19
CA GLY A 122 -16.18 -0.84 -9.29
C GLY A 122 -15.87 -0.03 -8.02
N VAL A 123 -15.65 -0.74 -6.93
CA VAL A 123 -15.44 -0.15 -5.60
C VAL A 123 -14.26 0.80 -5.56
N GLY A 124 -13.11 0.39 -6.09
CA GLY A 124 -11.91 1.22 -6.12
C GLY A 124 -12.09 2.50 -6.92
N ARG A 125 -12.85 2.45 -8.03
CA ARG A 125 -13.18 3.64 -8.82
C ARG A 125 -13.99 4.66 -8.03
N VAL A 126 -14.92 4.19 -7.23
CA VAL A 126 -15.74 5.08 -6.39
C VAL A 126 -14.94 5.66 -5.24
N LEU A 127 -14.19 4.82 -4.53
CA LEU A 127 -13.44 5.22 -3.33
C LEU A 127 -12.29 6.16 -3.65
N PHE A 128 -11.43 5.79 -4.59
CA PHE A 128 -10.18 6.52 -4.85
C PHE A 128 -9.86 6.73 -6.33
N GLY A 129 -10.81 6.49 -7.22
CA GLY A 129 -10.63 6.78 -8.65
C GLY A 129 -9.72 5.81 -9.38
N SER A 130 -9.62 4.54 -8.95
CA SER A 130 -8.84 3.53 -9.68
C SER A 130 -9.47 3.17 -11.02
N SER A 131 -8.65 2.63 -11.91
CA SER A 131 -9.05 2.19 -13.24
C SER A 131 -8.16 1.04 -13.73
N THR A 132 -8.73 0.15 -14.53
CA THR A 132 -7.94 -0.84 -15.28
C THR A 132 -7.16 -0.20 -16.43
N ALA A 133 -7.64 0.94 -16.92
CA ALA A 133 -6.98 1.71 -17.98
C ALA A 133 -5.88 2.60 -17.38
N LYS A 134 -4.69 2.04 -17.19
CA LYS A 134 -3.56 2.71 -16.49
C LYS A 134 -3.16 4.05 -17.11
N PHE A 135 -3.23 4.17 -18.42
CA PHE A 135 -2.75 5.33 -19.16
C PHE A 135 -3.81 6.39 -19.44
N THR A 136 -5.09 6.05 -19.37
CA THR A 136 -6.20 7.00 -19.52
C THR A 136 -6.88 7.31 -18.19
N GLY A 137 -6.80 6.38 -17.26
CA GLY A 137 -7.16 6.55 -15.87
C GLY A 137 -8.62 6.95 -15.60
N PHE A 138 -8.81 7.62 -14.46
CA PHE A 138 -10.09 8.19 -14.03
C PHE A 138 -10.07 9.71 -14.26
N ALA A 139 -10.85 10.19 -15.23
CA ALA A 139 -10.88 11.61 -15.59
C ALA A 139 -11.61 12.46 -14.54
N ILE A 140 -11.06 13.64 -14.25
CA ILE A 140 -11.61 14.69 -13.41
C ILE A 140 -11.68 15.95 -14.28
N ALA A 141 -12.87 16.42 -14.59
CA ALA A 141 -13.06 17.59 -15.44
C ALA A 141 -12.48 18.86 -14.79
N ALA A 142 -12.24 19.88 -15.60
CA ALA A 142 -11.83 21.21 -15.16
C ALA A 142 -12.82 21.74 -14.10
N GLY A 143 -12.32 22.27 -12.98
CA GLY A 143 -13.11 22.77 -11.87
C GLY A 143 -13.88 21.71 -11.06
N ALA A 144 -13.75 20.41 -11.39
CA ALA A 144 -14.47 19.36 -10.68
C ALA A 144 -13.78 18.95 -9.38
N ILE A 145 -14.58 18.49 -8.44
CA ILE A 145 -14.13 17.97 -7.13
C ILE A 145 -14.43 16.48 -7.07
N LYS A 146 -13.44 15.69 -6.68
CA LYS A 146 -13.58 14.26 -6.38
C LYS A 146 -13.32 14.04 -4.89
N SER A 147 -14.34 13.54 -4.19
CA SER A 147 -14.14 13.05 -2.81
C SER A 147 -13.44 11.69 -2.84
N ILE A 148 -12.45 11.53 -1.99
CA ILE A 148 -11.55 10.37 -1.91
C ILE A 148 -11.63 9.76 -0.53
N ALA A 149 -11.70 8.42 -0.47
CA ALA A 149 -11.54 7.64 0.75
C ALA A 149 -10.46 6.57 0.47
N LEU A 150 -9.30 6.72 1.10
CA LEU A 150 -8.08 6.00 0.76
C LEU A 150 -7.57 5.18 1.95
N PRO A 151 -7.72 3.84 1.98
CA PRO A 151 -7.03 2.99 2.95
C PRO A 151 -5.51 3.10 2.77
N LEU A 152 -4.76 3.27 3.84
CA LEU A 152 -3.30 3.34 3.77
C LEU A 152 -2.71 1.92 3.83
N VAL A 153 -2.69 1.24 2.69
CA VAL A 153 -2.23 -0.15 2.54
C VAL A 153 -0.69 -0.26 2.51
N GLY A 154 -0.16 -1.48 2.61
CA GLY A 154 1.26 -1.74 2.38
C GLY A 154 2.20 -1.21 3.48
N ASN A 155 1.76 -1.21 4.72
CA ASN A 155 2.58 -0.84 5.87
C ASN A 155 2.28 -1.71 7.09
N ILE A 156 3.16 -1.67 8.09
CA ILE A 156 3.07 -2.51 9.29
C ILE A 156 1.77 -2.31 10.08
N LEU A 157 1.22 -1.10 10.12
CA LEU A 157 -0.01 -0.82 10.86
C LEU A 157 -1.23 -1.40 10.15
N TYR A 158 -1.27 -1.33 8.82
CA TYR A 158 -2.34 -1.90 8.01
C TYR A 158 -2.28 -3.43 7.97
N ASN A 159 -1.08 -3.99 7.84
CA ASN A 159 -0.88 -5.44 7.75
C ASN A 159 -0.95 -6.14 9.11
N SER A 160 -1.11 -5.38 10.20
CA SER A 160 -1.28 -5.94 11.54
C SER A 160 -2.62 -6.65 11.66
N GLU A 161 -2.62 -7.87 12.16
CA GLU A 161 -3.84 -8.59 12.53
C GLU A 161 -4.39 -8.17 13.89
N LYS A 162 -3.69 -7.27 14.60
CA LYS A 162 -4.04 -6.82 15.94
C LYS A 162 -4.34 -5.33 15.96
N TYR A 163 -5.23 -4.94 16.84
CA TYR A 163 -5.49 -3.54 17.12
C TYR A 163 -4.28 -2.89 17.82
N ILE A 164 -4.07 -1.62 17.54
CA ILE A 164 -2.94 -0.85 18.09
C ILE A 164 -3.37 -0.24 19.43
N PRO A 165 -2.70 -0.57 20.55
CA PRO A 165 -3.05 -0.07 21.87
C PRO A 165 -2.64 1.39 22.03
N LEU A 166 -3.60 2.32 22.07
CA LEU A 166 -3.32 3.75 22.20
C LEU A 166 -3.00 4.19 23.63
N HIS A 167 -3.33 3.36 24.62
CA HIS A 167 -3.04 3.66 26.04
C HIS A 167 -1.55 3.49 26.38
N SER A 168 -0.84 2.62 25.66
CA SER A 168 0.60 2.39 25.82
C SER A 168 1.46 2.98 24.70
N ALA A 169 0.82 3.46 23.62
CA ALA A 169 1.53 4.04 22.49
C ALA A 169 1.88 5.51 22.76
N GLU A 170 3.10 5.91 22.38
CA GLU A 170 3.44 7.31 22.23
C GLU A 170 2.65 7.94 21.07
N LYS A 171 2.73 9.26 20.96
CA LYS A 171 2.07 9.99 19.89
C LYS A 171 2.48 9.44 18.51
N ILE A 172 1.51 8.94 17.77
CA ILE A 172 1.69 8.43 16.42
C ILE A 172 1.44 9.58 15.44
N ARG A 173 2.41 9.88 14.60
CA ARG A 173 2.29 10.86 13.52
C ARG A 173 2.43 10.17 12.18
N LEU A 174 1.42 10.33 11.35
CA LEU A 174 1.46 9.93 9.94
C LEU A 174 1.89 11.14 9.11
N LYS A 175 2.90 10.95 8.27
CA LYS A 175 3.38 11.95 7.32
C LYS A 175 3.21 11.43 5.91
N LEU A 176 2.48 12.20 5.10
CA LEU A 176 2.25 11.90 3.70
C LEU A 176 2.88 13.00 2.86
N THR A 177 3.93 12.69 2.13
CA THR A 177 4.52 13.60 1.17
C THR A 177 3.86 13.39 -0.19
N LEU A 178 3.26 14.44 -0.72
CA LEU A 178 2.63 14.42 -2.04
C LEU A 178 3.69 14.44 -3.15
N ASP A 179 3.38 13.78 -4.26
CA ASP A 179 4.22 13.82 -5.46
C ASP A 179 3.96 15.11 -6.26
N THR A 180 4.71 15.35 -7.31
CA THR A 180 4.44 16.43 -8.25
C THR A 180 3.25 16.10 -9.13
N ALA A 181 2.49 17.09 -9.58
CA ALA A 181 1.36 16.89 -10.48
C ALA A 181 1.75 16.14 -11.75
N ALA A 182 2.88 16.47 -12.34
CA ALA A 182 3.41 15.82 -13.54
C ALA A 182 3.66 14.31 -13.39
N LEU A 183 3.92 13.82 -12.17
CA LEU A 183 4.15 12.40 -11.89
C LEU A 183 2.91 11.70 -11.35
N ALA A 184 2.02 12.43 -10.70
CA ALA A 184 0.85 11.90 -10.00
C ALA A 184 -0.40 11.83 -10.86
N THR A 185 -0.49 12.67 -11.90
CA THR A 185 -1.67 12.77 -12.77
C THR A 185 -1.33 12.62 -14.24
N ILE A 186 -2.35 12.32 -15.02
CA ILE A 186 -2.31 12.31 -16.48
C ILE A 186 -2.95 13.62 -16.93
N GLY A 187 -2.17 14.49 -17.55
CA GLY A 187 -2.56 15.83 -17.97
C GLY A 187 -1.39 16.79 -17.92
N ALA A 188 -1.65 18.06 -18.12
CA ALA A 188 -0.65 19.13 -18.11
C ALA A 188 -0.70 20.03 -16.88
N ALA A 189 -1.50 19.65 -15.87
CA ALA A 189 -1.69 20.45 -14.66
C ALA A 189 -0.37 20.69 -13.88
N THR A 190 -0.23 21.87 -13.35
CA THR A 190 0.87 22.25 -12.46
C THR A 190 0.57 21.85 -11.00
N ASP A 191 1.59 21.86 -10.16
CA ASP A 191 1.43 21.53 -8.73
C ASP A 191 0.44 22.44 -8.01
N ALA A 192 0.32 23.71 -8.42
CA ALA A 192 -0.61 24.69 -7.83
C ALA A 192 -2.07 24.49 -8.28
N GLU A 193 -2.31 23.84 -9.40
CA GLU A 193 -3.65 23.65 -9.97
C GLU A 193 -4.37 22.44 -9.38
N ILE A 194 -3.66 21.54 -8.74
CA ILE A 194 -4.23 20.40 -8.04
C ILE A 194 -4.29 20.71 -6.54
N ALA A 195 -5.51 20.90 -6.03
CA ALA A 195 -5.73 21.21 -4.63
C ALA A 195 -6.32 20.02 -3.88
N ILE A 196 -5.79 19.78 -2.69
CA ILE A 196 -6.28 18.77 -1.74
C ILE A 196 -6.81 19.52 -0.53
N SER A 197 -8.06 19.29 -0.18
CA SER A 197 -8.74 19.97 0.91
C SER A 197 -9.51 18.99 1.80
N ASP A 198 -9.90 19.48 2.98
CA ASP A 198 -10.67 18.68 3.97
C ASP A 198 -10.00 17.33 4.31
N VAL A 199 -8.68 17.40 4.56
CA VAL A 199 -7.89 16.20 4.85
C VAL A 199 -8.14 15.72 6.26
N ASN A 200 -8.69 14.51 6.38
CA ASN A 200 -9.00 13.87 7.65
C ASN A 200 -8.56 12.41 7.61
N PHE A 201 -7.98 11.92 8.68
CA PHE A 201 -7.83 10.49 8.89
C PHE A 201 -9.02 9.99 9.72
N VAL A 202 -9.80 9.12 9.12
CA VAL A 202 -11.01 8.55 9.73
C VAL A 202 -10.59 7.29 10.48
N CYS A 203 -10.49 7.42 11.81
CA CYS A 203 -10.08 6.37 12.70
C CYS A 203 -11.28 5.57 13.22
N TYR A 204 -11.11 4.28 13.32
CA TYR A 204 -12.03 3.41 14.04
C TYR A 204 -11.36 2.98 15.36
N PHE A 205 -12.01 3.35 16.46
CA PHE A 205 -11.56 3.02 17.81
C PHE A 205 -12.42 1.94 18.42
N VAL A 206 -11.77 1.07 19.18
CA VAL A 206 -12.41 0.06 20.00
C VAL A 206 -12.03 0.33 21.45
N GLU A 207 -13.00 0.66 22.25
CA GLU A 207 -12.88 0.87 23.70
C GLU A 207 -13.34 -0.40 24.42
N ILE A 208 -12.56 -0.91 25.35
CA ILE A 208 -12.84 -2.10 26.13
C ILE A 208 -12.97 -1.75 27.63
N ASP A 209 -13.65 -2.61 28.37
CA ASP A 209 -13.78 -2.45 29.81
C ASP A 209 -12.43 -2.59 30.51
N GLU A 210 -12.30 -1.90 31.63
CA GLU A 210 -11.06 -1.87 32.40
C GLU A 210 -10.65 -3.26 32.93
N GLU A 211 -11.62 -4.09 33.29
CA GLU A 211 -11.35 -5.47 33.74
C GLU A 211 -10.68 -6.30 32.64
N VAL A 212 -11.17 -6.14 31.40
CA VAL A 212 -10.59 -6.82 30.25
C VAL A 212 -9.20 -6.29 29.95
N GLN A 213 -8.99 -4.98 30.05
CA GLN A 213 -7.68 -4.36 29.89
C GLN A 213 -6.67 -4.91 30.92
N GLN A 214 -7.07 -4.98 32.16
CA GLN A 214 -6.22 -5.54 33.21
C GLN A 214 -5.86 -7.01 32.99
N MET A 215 -6.80 -7.80 32.43
CA MET A 215 -6.52 -9.19 32.06
C MET A 215 -5.50 -9.27 30.92
N ILE A 216 -5.63 -8.41 29.89
CA ILE A 216 -4.68 -8.35 28.80
C ILE A 216 -3.29 -7.94 29.32
N ASP A 217 -3.22 -6.90 30.16
CA ASP A 217 -1.97 -6.42 30.73
C ASP A 217 -1.29 -7.48 31.59
N ALA A 218 -2.07 -8.22 32.36
CA ALA A 218 -1.55 -9.32 33.17
C ALA A 218 -1.00 -10.48 32.34
N GLN A 219 -1.65 -10.78 31.19
CA GLN A 219 -1.20 -11.83 30.30
C GLN A 219 0.03 -11.42 29.48
N THR A 220 0.11 -10.16 29.06
CA THR A 220 1.19 -9.64 28.22
C THR A 220 2.38 -9.11 29.03
N GLY A 221 2.21 -8.95 30.33
CA GLY A 221 3.20 -8.26 31.18
C GLY A 221 3.37 -6.78 30.81
N GLY A 222 2.35 -6.17 30.20
CA GLY A 222 2.38 -4.79 29.72
C GLY A 222 3.16 -4.59 28.41
N ILE A 223 3.61 -5.66 27.76
CA ILE A 223 4.35 -5.61 26.51
C ILE A 223 3.42 -6.06 25.37
N TYR A 224 3.18 -5.15 24.41
CA TYR A 224 2.38 -5.41 23.24
C TYR A 224 3.28 -5.65 22.04
N SER A 225 3.31 -6.89 21.54
CA SER A 225 4.09 -7.27 20.37
C SER A 225 3.18 -7.34 19.14
N ILE A 226 3.52 -6.57 18.11
CA ILE A 226 2.85 -6.56 16.81
C ILE A 226 3.84 -7.05 15.78
N VAL A 227 3.48 -8.11 15.07
CA VAL A 227 4.27 -8.66 13.96
C VAL A 227 3.45 -8.50 12.68
N ALA A 228 4.02 -7.82 11.71
CA ALA A 228 3.40 -7.60 10.43
C ALA A 228 4.45 -7.33 9.35
N ASP A 229 4.09 -7.57 8.09
CA ASP A 229 4.94 -7.29 6.95
C ASP A 229 5.09 -5.78 6.75
N ASN A 230 6.32 -5.36 6.49
CA ASN A 230 6.66 -3.99 6.15
C ASN A 230 7.43 -3.95 4.82
N TYR A 231 7.34 -2.83 4.11
CA TYR A 231 8.02 -2.62 2.84
C TYR A 231 9.09 -1.55 2.98
N SER A 232 10.27 -1.85 2.44
CA SER A 232 11.34 -0.87 2.29
C SER A 232 11.72 -0.73 0.83
N HIS A 233 12.12 0.45 0.45
CA HIS A 233 12.41 0.81 -0.93
C HIS A 233 13.89 1.15 -1.11
N ALA A 234 14.47 0.65 -2.19
CA ALA A 234 15.76 1.09 -2.70
C ALA A 234 15.64 1.34 -4.19
N SER A 235 16.19 2.43 -4.67
CA SER A 235 16.24 2.76 -6.09
C SER A 235 17.67 2.98 -6.56
N ASN A 236 17.92 2.61 -7.80
CA ASN A 236 19.19 2.88 -8.45
C ASN A 236 18.93 3.26 -9.91
N SER A 237 19.80 4.11 -10.47
CA SER A 237 19.74 4.46 -11.88
C SER A 237 20.58 3.49 -12.70
N MET A 238 20.06 3.10 -13.86
CA MET A 238 20.78 2.29 -14.84
C MET A 238 21.15 3.15 -16.04
N ALA A 239 22.35 2.96 -16.55
CA ALA A 239 22.73 3.54 -17.83
C ALA A 239 21.92 2.88 -18.97
N ASN A 240 21.61 3.66 -20.00
CA ASN A 240 21.02 3.12 -21.20
C ASN A 240 21.94 2.07 -21.83
N ASN A 241 21.41 0.94 -22.25
CA ASN A 241 22.13 -0.22 -22.80
C ASN A 241 23.13 -0.90 -21.82
N ALA A 242 22.92 -0.78 -20.51
CA ALA A 242 23.72 -1.53 -19.56
C ALA A 242 23.49 -3.04 -19.74
N SER A 243 24.57 -3.80 -19.89
CA SER A 243 24.49 -5.26 -20.03
C SER A 243 24.33 -5.98 -18.68
N GLN A 244 24.71 -5.33 -17.59
CA GLN A 244 24.58 -5.84 -16.23
C GLN A 244 24.48 -4.68 -15.25
N VAL A 245 23.61 -4.82 -14.26
CA VAL A 245 23.48 -3.87 -13.15
C VAL A 245 23.39 -4.64 -11.84
N THR A 246 24.16 -4.22 -10.87
CA THR A 246 24.08 -4.73 -9.49
C THR A 246 23.58 -3.61 -8.58
N VAL A 247 22.49 -3.84 -7.91
CA VAL A 247 21.90 -2.89 -6.96
C VAL A 247 22.18 -3.38 -5.54
N GLN A 248 22.91 -2.58 -4.77
CA GLN A 248 23.11 -2.83 -3.34
C GLN A 248 22.02 -2.08 -2.57
N THR A 249 21.16 -2.81 -1.88
CA THR A 249 20.02 -2.22 -1.16
C THR A 249 20.38 -1.76 0.25
N GLY A 250 21.45 -2.30 0.84
CA GLY A 250 21.86 -2.00 2.21
C GLY A 250 20.88 -2.48 3.28
N PHE A 251 19.89 -3.28 2.92
CA PHE A 251 18.90 -3.79 3.86
C PHE A 251 19.47 -4.91 4.73
N SER A 252 19.15 -4.87 6.02
CA SER A 252 19.49 -5.90 6.99
C SER A 252 18.22 -6.33 7.73
N TYR A 253 17.60 -7.43 7.27
CA TYR A 253 16.38 -7.96 7.85
C TYR A 253 16.58 -9.37 8.38
N GLY A 254 15.90 -9.70 9.47
CA GLY A 254 15.88 -11.05 10.02
C GLY A 254 15.01 -12.02 9.21
N SER A 255 14.03 -11.50 8.47
CA SER A 255 13.15 -12.27 7.61
C SER A 255 12.79 -11.48 6.37
N LEU A 256 12.94 -12.09 5.20
CA LEU A 256 12.59 -11.52 3.90
C LEU A 256 11.50 -12.39 3.27
N ASN A 257 10.31 -11.84 3.09
CA ASN A 257 9.18 -12.57 2.52
C ASN A 257 9.18 -12.51 0.99
N ARG A 258 9.38 -11.31 0.42
CA ARG A 258 9.36 -11.11 -1.03
C ARG A 258 10.20 -9.91 -1.46
N VAL A 259 10.63 -9.92 -2.70
CA VAL A 259 11.31 -8.80 -3.36
C VAL A 259 10.44 -8.39 -4.56
N LEU A 260 10.03 -7.13 -4.57
CA LEU A 260 9.32 -6.54 -5.70
C LEU A 260 10.30 -5.73 -6.53
N LEU A 261 10.38 -6.01 -7.82
CA LEU A 261 11.29 -5.34 -8.75
C LEU A 261 10.47 -4.59 -9.80
N ALA A 262 10.73 -3.31 -9.97
CA ALA A 262 10.09 -2.49 -10.98
C ALA A 262 11.11 -1.62 -11.72
N PHE A 263 10.94 -1.48 -13.03
CA PHE A 263 11.79 -0.63 -13.88
C PHE A 263 10.97 0.57 -14.35
N ASN A 264 11.49 1.77 -14.14
CA ASN A 264 10.83 3.00 -14.54
C ASN A 264 11.70 3.75 -15.55
N PRO A 265 11.14 4.28 -16.64
CA PRO A 265 11.87 5.12 -17.56
C PRO A 265 12.22 6.46 -16.89
N THR A 266 13.49 6.87 -16.92
CA THR A 266 13.95 8.12 -16.31
C THR A 266 13.62 9.37 -17.14
N VAL A 267 13.55 9.22 -18.47
CA VAL A 267 13.47 10.36 -19.42
C VAL A 267 12.04 10.67 -19.89
N SER A 268 11.11 9.74 -19.76
CA SER A 268 9.77 9.88 -20.34
C SER A 268 8.66 9.97 -19.28
N ARG A 269 8.99 10.34 -18.06
CA ARG A 269 8.01 10.53 -16.98
C ARG A 269 7.13 11.77 -17.19
N ILE A 270 7.56 12.66 -18.06
CA ILE A 270 6.87 13.91 -18.37
C ILE A 270 5.88 13.67 -19.50
N ALA A 271 4.70 14.22 -19.40
CA ALA A 271 3.63 14.34 -20.40
C ALA A 271 2.76 13.10 -20.68
N ALA A 272 3.22 11.86 -20.51
CA ALA A 272 2.36 10.68 -20.75
C ALA A 272 2.74 9.47 -19.90
N ARG A 273 3.73 9.60 -19.02
CA ARG A 273 4.28 8.48 -18.26
C ARG A 273 4.62 8.91 -16.84
N ASN A 274 3.83 8.51 -15.91
CA ASN A 274 3.87 8.87 -14.50
C ASN A 274 4.54 7.76 -13.68
N SER A 275 4.48 7.87 -12.37
CA SER A 275 5.04 6.92 -11.41
C SER A 275 4.55 5.47 -11.59
N PHE A 276 3.43 5.26 -12.25
CA PHE A 276 2.85 3.94 -12.55
C PHE A 276 3.33 3.33 -13.88
N CYS A 277 4.08 4.08 -14.70
CA CYS A 277 4.66 3.54 -15.93
C CYS A 277 5.86 2.66 -15.60
N ARG A 278 5.66 1.36 -15.71
CA ARG A 278 6.75 0.38 -15.70
C ARG A 278 7.23 0.16 -17.13
N SER A 279 8.52 0.17 -17.33
CA SER A 279 9.10 -0.14 -18.64
C SER A 279 9.56 -1.59 -18.66
N GLN A 280 9.31 -2.26 -19.77
CA GLN A 280 9.94 -3.52 -20.06
C GLN A 280 11.41 -3.23 -20.42
N SER A 281 12.31 -3.63 -19.54
CA SER A 281 13.75 -3.37 -19.68
C SER A 281 14.47 -4.39 -20.56
N ARG A 282 13.76 -5.32 -21.21
CA ARG A 282 14.34 -6.51 -21.86
C ARG A 282 15.27 -7.27 -20.93
N LEU A 283 14.82 -7.47 -19.69
CA LEU A 283 15.53 -8.18 -18.68
C LEU A 283 15.69 -9.65 -19.09
N LEU A 284 16.93 -10.10 -19.27
CA LEU A 284 17.23 -11.48 -19.64
C LEU A 284 17.31 -12.39 -18.42
N GLU A 285 17.79 -11.86 -17.33
CA GLU A 285 18.06 -12.63 -16.12
C GLU A 285 18.01 -11.73 -14.90
N ALA A 286 17.34 -12.20 -13.86
CA ALA A 286 17.34 -11.55 -12.54
C ALA A 286 17.72 -12.55 -11.46
N SER A 287 18.49 -12.09 -10.47
CA SER A 287 18.82 -12.85 -9.27
C SER A 287 18.96 -11.93 -8.08
N VAL A 288 18.57 -12.41 -6.92
CA VAL A 288 18.75 -11.72 -5.63
C VAL A 288 19.86 -12.42 -4.87
N LEU A 289 20.79 -11.64 -4.30
CA LEU A 289 21.80 -12.16 -3.40
C LEU A 289 21.41 -11.82 -1.96
N VAL A 290 21.24 -12.86 -1.16
CA VAL A 290 20.98 -12.73 0.28
C VAL A 290 22.20 -13.31 1.00
N ASN A 291 22.91 -12.49 1.77
CA ASN A 291 24.14 -12.89 2.46
C ASN A 291 25.19 -13.55 1.53
N GLY A 292 25.31 -13.06 0.29
CA GLY A 292 26.24 -13.61 -0.71
C GLY A 292 25.77 -14.88 -1.42
N GLN A 293 24.60 -15.41 -1.07
CA GLN A 293 24.01 -16.57 -1.75
C GLN A 293 22.93 -16.12 -2.73
N LYS A 294 22.92 -16.73 -3.92
CA LYS A 294 21.87 -16.47 -4.92
C LYS A 294 20.56 -17.14 -4.52
N VAL A 295 19.46 -16.35 -4.56
CA VAL A 295 18.11 -16.82 -4.32
C VAL A 295 17.20 -16.32 -5.47
N PRO A 296 16.58 -17.19 -6.24
CA PRO A 296 16.73 -18.65 -6.28
C PRO A 296 18.16 -19.07 -6.75
N ALA A 297 18.55 -20.30 -6.48
CA ALA A 297 19.88 -20.81 -6.83
C ALA A 297 20.16 -20.76 -8.34
N ARG A 298 19.10 -20.90 -9.14
CA ARG A 298 19.14 -20.60 -10.58
C ARG A 298 18.40 -19.30 -10.82
N PRO A 299 18.99 -18.37 -11.58
CA PRO A 299 18.36 -17.09 -11.86
C PRO A 299 17.09 -17.31 -12.71
N VAL A 300 16.10 -16.46 -12.49
CA VAL A 300 14.91 -16.40 -13.34
C VAL A 300 15.30 -15.81 -14.68
N LYS A 301 14.98 -16.50 -15.76
CA LYS A 301 15.35 -16.11 -17.12
C LYS A 301 14.12 -15.78 -17.95
N ASP A 302 14.21 -14.70 -18.70
CA ASP A 302 13.26 -14.36 -19.75
C ASP A 302 13.88 -14.65 -21.14
N ILE A 303 13.16 -15.43 -21.95
CA ILE A 303 13.64 -15.87 -23.28
C ILE A 303 13.16 -14.91 -24.38
N THR A 304 12.45 -13.86 -24.06
CA THR A 304 11.84 -12.93 -25.03
C THR A 304 12.88 -12.02 -25.70
N ILE A 305 13.76 -12.60 -26.50
CA ILE A 305 14.88 -11.86 -27.12
C ILE A 305 14.60 -11.47 -28.59
N SER A 306 13.63 -12.08 -29.24
CA SER A 306 13.40 -11.85 -30.68
C SER A 306 11.96 -11.47 -31.01
N THR A 307 11.80 -10.64 -32.02
CA THR A 307 10.51 -10.27 -32.59
C THR A 307 9.72 -11.53 -32.96
N GLY A 308 8.63 -11.79 -32.26
CA GLY A 308 7.76 -12.94 -32.46
C GLY A 308 7.92 -14.09 -31.44
N SER A 309 8.80 -13.98 -30.45
CA SER A 309 8.84 -14.92 -29.32
C SER A 309 7.87 -14.49 -28.23
N LEU A 310 6.99 -15.42 -27.81
CA LEU A 310 6.16 -15.24 -26.61
C LEU A 310 6.98 -15.75 -25.42
N GLY A 311 7.59 -14.85 -24.69
CA GLY A 311 8.36 -15.13 -23.48
C GLY A 311 7.57 -14.78 -22.22
N GLY A 312 8.25 -14.80 -21.06
CA GLY A 312 7.68 -14.37 -19.78
C GLY A 312 6.96 -15.47 -18.99
N ALA A 313 6.90 -16.69 -19.47
CA ALA A 313 6.22 -17.77 -18.75
C ALA A 313 6.91 -18.13 -17.43
N GLU A 314 8.24 -18.22 -17.40
CA GLU A 314 9.00 -18.52 -16.18
C GLU A 314 8.92 -17.38 -15.16
N PRO A 315 9.19 -16.09 -15.51
CA PRO A 315 8.98 -14.99 -14.60
C PRO A 315 7.56 -14.87 -14.07
N LEU A 316 6.55 -15.13 -14.90
CA LEU A 316 5.15 -15.13 -14.45
C LEU A 316 4.87 -16.27 -13.47
N ALA A 317 5.39 -17.48 -13.73
CA ALA A 317 5.23 -18.60 -12.81
C ALA A 317 5.87 -18.32 -11.44
N GLU A 318 7.08 -17.76 -11.42
CA GLU A 318 7.77 -17.36 -10.20
C GLU A 318 7.02 -16.25 -9.44
N LEU A 319 6.44 -15.31 -10.15
CA LEU A 319 5.58 -14.29 -9.56
C LEU A 319 4.33 -14.91 -8.91
N LEU A 320 3.68 -15.85 -9.60
CA LEU A 320 2.51 -16.55 -9.06
C LEU A 320 2.86 -17.46 -7.88
N ILE A 321 4.07 -18.05 -7.86
CA ILE A 321 4.57 -18.81 -6.70
C ILE A 321 4.78 -17.85 -5.51
N ALA A 322 5.40 -16.70 -5.74
CA ALA A 322 5.62 -15.71 -4.69
C ALA A 322 4.30 -15.20 -4.08
N ASP A 323 3.25 -15.12 -4.88
CA ASP A 323 1.91 -14.74 -4.47
C ASP A 323 1.05 -15.93 -3.96
N LYS A 324 1.62 -17.13 -3.89
CA LYS A 324 0.91 -18.37 -3.52
C LYS A 324 -0.30 -18.69 -4.43
N ALA A 325 -0.29 -18.17 -5.64
CA ALA A 325 -1.41 -18.19 -6.58
C ALA A 325 -1.25 -19.21 -7.72
N LEU A 326 -0.07 -19.82 -7.91
CA LEU A 326 0.22 -20.69 -9.06
C LEU A 326 -0.78 -21.87 -9.19
N HIS A 327 -1.28 -22.38 -8.07
CA HIS A 327 -2.22 -23.50 -8.05
C HIS A 327 -3.67 -23.08 -7.82
N SER A 328 -3.94 -21.78 -7.79
CA SER A 328 -5.28 -21.23 -7.55
C SER A 328 -5.85 -20.64 -8.84
N PHE A 329 -6.60 -21.45 -9.58
CA PHE A 329 -7.31 -20.99 -10.78
C PHE A 329 -8.40 -19.95 -10.48
N SER A 330 -8.78 -19.79 -9.22
CA SER A 330 -9.74 -18.78 -8.77
C SER A 330 -9.09 -17.47 -8.29
N HIS A 331 -7.76 -17.40 -8.30
CA HIS A 331 -7.07 -16.18 -7.91
C HIS A 331 -7.33 -15.11 -8.96
N ALA A 332 -8.07 -14.09 -8.56
CA ALA A 332 -8.52 -13.02 -9.42
C ALA A 332 -7.49 -11.88 -9.52
N SER A 333 -6.20 -12.21 -9.65
CA SER A 333 -5.19 -11.19 -9.89
C SER A 333 -5.46 -10.49 -11.22
N SER A 334 -5.31 -9.18 -11.25
CA SER A 334 -5.47 -8.37 -12.45
C SER A 334 -4.20 -8.29 -13.30
N PHE A 335 -3.33 -9.32 -13.25
CA PHE A 335 -2.21 -9.43 -14.17
C PHE A 335 -2.76 -9.54 -15.60
N ASN A 336 -3.01 -8.39 -16.18
CA ASN A 336 -3.40 -8.29 -17.57
C ASN A 336 -2.11 -8.28 -18.39
N VAL A 337 -1.55 -9.46 -18.62
CA VAL A 337 -0.44 -9.63 -19.55
C VAL A 337 -1.03 -9.50 -20.95
N THR A 338 -1.15 -8.30 -21.44
CA THR A 338 -1.50 -8.08 -22.86
C THR A 338 -0.25 -8.20 -23.69
N SER A 339 -0.40 -8.64 -24.92
CA SER A 339 0.69 -8.70 -25.91
C SER A 339 1.35 -7.33 -26.21
N ALA A 340 0.77 -6.25 -25.71
CA ALA A 340 1.34 -4.90 -25.77
C ALA A 340 2.30 -4.61 -24.60
N ASP A 341 2.23 -5.40 -23.53
CA ASP A 341 3.07 -5.30 -22.33
C ASP A 341 4.20 -6.36 -22.34
N ALA A 342 4.18 -7.25 -23.34
CA ALA A 342 5.17 -8.30 -23.55
C ALA A 342 6.33 -7.84 -24.46
#